data_2e6013da747269313368640b9f682a92
#
_entry.id   2e6013da747269313368640b9f682a92
#
_cell.length_a   1.000
_cell.length_b   1.000
_cell.length_c   1.000
_cell.angle_alpha   90.00
_cell.angle_beta   90.00
_cell.angle_gamma   90.00
#
_symmetry.space_group_name_H-M   'P 1'
#
loop_
_entity.id
_entity.type
_entity.pdbx_description
1 polymer ?
#
loop_
_entity_poly.entity_id
_entity_poly.type
_entity_poly.pdbx_seq_one_letter_code
_entity_poly.pdbx_strand_id
1 'polypeptide(L)'
;MLNQFSRTQLVLGGEAMQVLARSRVAVFGIGGVGGYTVEALARSGVGALDLIDDDRVCLTNVNRQILATRETVGKCKVDAAEARIRTINPNCQVTTYKTFFLPGEESQFDFTQYDYVIDAIDTVSGKIGLVLAAKQASVPIISAMGAGNKVDPTAFRVADIYETSVCPLARVMRRLCRKNGVEHLKVVYSCELPIRPVEDAAISCRNHCICPPGTARKCTDRRDIPGSTAFVPSVVGLIAAGEVIKDLTHFDREDR
;
A
#
# COMPACT_ATOMS: atom_id res chain seq x y z
N MET A 1 23.52 -22.00 0.08
CA MET A 1 23.11 -22.33 1.48
C MET A 1 21.60 -21.99 1.59
N LEU A 2 20.79 -22.87 2.22
CA LEU A 2 19.35 -22.62 2.39
C LEU A 2 19.13 -21.41 3.30
N ASN A 3 18.16 -20.56 2.92
CA ASN A 3 17.73 -19.38 3.69
C ASN A 3 16.22 -19.16 3.55
N GLN A 4 15.68 -18.15 4.19
CA GLN A 4 14.25 -17.83 4.17
C GLN A 4 13.68 -17.54 2.77
N PHE A 5 14.51 -17.21 1.80
CA PHE A 5 14.11 -16.89 0.42
C PHE A 5 14.32 -18.03 -0.57
N SER A 6 14.82 -19.20 -0.13
CA SER A 6 15.18 -20.30 -1.03
C SER A 6 14.02 -20.75 -1.92
N ARG A 7 12.79 -20.76 -1.41
CA ARG A 7 11.60 -21.11 -2.22
C ARG A 7 11.22 -20.03 -3.22
N THR A 8 11.39 -18.76 -2.87
CA THR A 8 11.21 -17.63 -3.80
C THR A 8 12.25 -17.71 -4.93
N GLN A 9 13.48 -18.04 -4.61
CA GLN A 9 14.56 -18.22 -5.58
C GLN A 9 14.28 -19.37 -6.58
N LEU A 10 13.62 -20.44 -6.16
CA LEU A 10 13.21 -21.50 -7.08
C LEU A 10 12.19 -21.04 -8.14
N VAL A 11 11.42 -20.01 -7.82
CA VAL A 11 10.42 -19.42 -8.75
C VAL A 11 11.02 -18.28 -9.57
N LEU A 12 11.74 -17.36 -8.94
CA LEU A 12 12.22 -16.14 -9.61
C LEU A 12 13.63 -16.29 -10.21
N GLY A 13 14.44 -17.19 -9.66
CA GLY A 13 15.86 -17.36 -10.05
C GLY A 13 16.82 -16.54 -9.20
N GLY A 14 18.11 -16.87 -9.30
CA GLY A 14 19.16 -16.25 -8.48
C GLY A 14 19.41 -14.78 -8.81
N GLU A 15 19.34 -14.41 -10.08
CA GLU A 15 19.55 -13.02 -10.54
C GLU A 15 18.46 -12.09 -10.02
N ALA A 16 17.18 -12.52 -10.12
CA ALA A 16 16.04 -11.79 -9.57
C ALA A 16 16.20 -11.54 -8.06
N MET A 17 16.67 -12.54 -7.30
CA MET A 17 16.93 -12.38 -5.87
C MET A 17 18.02 -11.35 -5.57
N GLN A 18 19.05 -11.24 -6.43
CA GLN A 18 20.08 -10.22 -6.30
C GLN A 18 19.54 -8.81 -6.61
N VAL A 19 18.64 -8.70 -7.61
CA VAL A 19 17.95 -7.43 -7.90
C VAL A 19 17.12 -7.01 -6.70
N LEU A 20 16.25 -7.88 -6.18
CA LEU A 20 15.40 -7.57 -5.03
C LEU A 20 16.23 -7.16 -3.80
N ALA A 21 17.34 -7.85 -3.53
CA ALA A 21 18.21 -7.55 -2.39
C ALA A 21 18.86 -6.16 -2.47
N ARG A 22 18.94 -5.56 -3.66
CA ARG A 22 19.49 -4.21 -3.87
C ARG A 22 18.40 -3.15 -4.03
N SER A 23 17.17 -3.56 -4.27
CA SER A 23 16.07 -2.65 -4.55
C SER A 23 15.60 -1.93 -3.28
N ARG A 24 15.23 -0.65 -3.45
CA ARG A 24 14.62 0.21 -2.45
C ARG A 24 13.23 0.62 -2.88
N VAL A 25 12.23 0.25 -2.08
CA VAL A 25 10.82 0.49 -2.38
C VAL A 25 10.21 1.38 -1.31
N ALA A 26 9.55 2.47 -1.73
CA ALA A 26 8.79 3.34 -0.84
C ALA A 26 7.32 2.93 -0.82
N VAL A 27 6.74 2.77 0.38
CA VAL A 27 5.33 2.42 0.58
C VAL A 27 4.64 3.53 1.34
N PHE A 28 3.76 4.23 0.66
CA PHE A 28 2.95 5.32 1.22
C PHE A 28 1.60 4.77 1.66
N GLY A 29 1.33 4.83 2.98
CA GLY A 29 0.16 4.28 3.63
C GLY A 29 0.35 2.82 4.09
N ILE A 30 0.49 2.62 5.41
CA ILE A 30 0.74 1.30 6.04
C ILE A 30 -0.55 0.79 6.72
N GLY A 31 -1.62 0.82 5.93
CA GLY A 31 -2.94 0.37 6.37
C GLY A 31 -3.26 -1.08 5.98
N GLY A 32 -4.54 -1.34 5.64
CA GLY A 32 -5.02 -2.67 5.23
C GLY A 32 -4.42 -3.17 3.92
N VAL A 33 -4.09 -2.28 3.00
CA VAL A 33 -3.40 -2.60 1.73
C VAL A 33 -1.89 -2.58 1.94
N GLY A 34 -1.33 -1.42 2.32
CA GLY A 34 0.12 -1.25 2.41
C GLY A 34 0.80 -2.16 3.44
N GLY A 35 0.13 -2.52 4.53
CA GLY A 35 0.66 -3.48 5.50
C GLY A 35 0.95 -4.85 4.88
N TYR A 36 0.03 -5.38 4.06
CA TYR A 36 0.23 -6.64 3.34
C TYR A 36 1.23 -6.50 2.17
N THR A 37 1.29 -5.32 1.56
CA THR A 37 2.32 -5.02 0.56
C THR A 37 3.73 -5.10 1.17
N VAL A 38 3.94 -4.43 2.30
CA VAL A 38 5.20 -4.46 3.06
C VAL A 38 5.58 -5.88 3.48
N GLU A 39 4.60 -6.63 4.00
CA GLU A 39 4.78 -8.04 4.38
C GLU A 39 5.30 -8.89 3.21
N ALA A 40 4.67 -8.75 2.03
CA ALA A 40 5.05 -9.52 0.85
C ALA A 40 6.42 -9.11 0.30
N LEU A 41 6.74 -7.82 0.26
CA LEU A 41 8.05 -7.33 -0.17
C LEU A 41 9.17 -7.83 0.76
N ALA A 42 8.99 -7.74 2.07
CA ALA A 42 9.95 -8.24 3.05
C ALA A 42 10.19 -9.74 2.90
N ARG A 43 9.12 -10.54 2.69
CA ARG A 43 9.18 -11.99 2.47
C ARG A 43 9.77 -12.38 1.14
N SER A 44 9.81 -11.47 0.18
CA SER A 44 10.40 -11.69 -1.14
C SER A 44 11.87 -11.27 -1.23
N GLY A 45 12.42 -10.69 -0.16
CA GLY A 45 13.84 -10.35 -0.08
C GLY A 45 14.20 -8.96 -0.59
N VAL A 46 13.25 -8.02 -0.64
CA VAL A 46 13.56 -6.61 -0.93
C VAL A 46 14.52 -6.06 0.11
N GLY A 47 15.59 -5.40 -0.37
CA GLY A 47 16.72 -4.99 0.48
C GLY A 47 16.50 -3.71 1.26
N ALA A 48 15.64 -2.79 0.78
CA ALA A 48 15.33 -1.56 1.51
C ALA A 48 13.86 -1.18 1.35
N LEU A 49 13.23 -0.76 2.46
CA LEU A 49 11.83 -0.34 2.52
C LEU A 49 11.72 1.00 3.25
N ASP A 50 11.14 1.98 2.59
CA ASP A 50 10.76 3.25 3.19
C ASP A 50 9.26 3.21 3.48
N LEU A 51 8.89 3.40 4.75
CA LEU A 51 7.53 3.25 5.25
C LEU A 51 6.98 4.60 5.68
N ILE A 52 5.92 5.06 5.03
CA ILE A 52 5.35 6.38 5.25
C ILE A 52 3.90 6.26 5.73
N ASP A 53 3.63 6.61 6.98
CA ASP A 53 2.28 6.66 7.58
C ASP A 53 2.33 7.44 8.91
N ASP A 54 1.41 8.36 9.15
CA ASP A 54 1.33 9.17 10.37
C ASP A 54 0.43 8.55 11.46
N ASP A 55 -0.33 7.51 11.11
CA ASP A 55 -1.33 6.93 12.00
C ASP A 55 -0.72 6.02 13.08
N ARG A 56 -1.50 5.88 14.14
CA ARG A 56 -1.31 4.83 15.16
C ARG A 56 -2.25 3.66 14.90
N VAL A 57 -1.83 2.48 15.34
CA VAL A 57 -2.68 1.28 15.31
C VAL A 57 -3.90 1.50 16.22
N CYS A 58 -5.10 1.45 15.64
CA CYS A 58 -6.36 1.52 16.36
C CYS A 58 -6.96 0.11 16.53
N LEU A 59 -7.74 -0.12 17.58
CA LEU A 59 -8.42 -1.39 17.80
C LEU A 59 -9.28 -1.81 16.60
N THR A 60 -9.94 -0.85 15.94
CA THR A 60 -10.75 -1.10 14.73
C THR A 60 -9.92 -1.49 13.49
N ASN A 61 -8.61 -1.44 13.56
CA ASN A 61 -7.73 -1.90 12.48
C ASN A 61 -7.45 -3.41 12.53
N VAL A 62 -7.64 -4.04 13.70
CA VAL A 62 -7.33 -5.45 13.95
C VAL A 62 -8.06 -6.39 12.99
N ASN A 63 -9.23 -5.99 12.51
CA ASN A 63 -10.02 -6.81 11.59
C ASN A 63 -9.38 -6.99 10.21
N ARG A 64 -8.43 -6.10 9.79
CA ARG A 64 -7.92 -6.10 8.41
C ARG A 64 -6.48 -5.67 8.19
N GLN A 65 -5.80 -5.10 9.18
CA GLN A 65 -4.41 -4.66 9.06
C GLN A 65 -3.50 -5.68 9.71
N ILE A 66 -2.58 -6.27 8.95
CA ILE A 66 -1.68 -7.33 9.42
C ILE A 66 -0.82 -6.90 10.61
N LEU A 67 -0.51 -5.60 10.69
CA LEU A 67 0.30 -5.01 11.76
C LEU A 67 -0.51 -4.78 13.04
N ALA A 68 -1.84 -4.76 12.92
CA ALA A 68 -2.73 -4.45 14.03
C ALA A 68 -3.06 -5.72 14.82
N THR A 69 -2.52 -5.81 16.00
CA THR A 69 -2.82 -6.82 17.02
C THR A 69 -3.15 -6.11 18.32
N ARG A 70 -3.67 -6.83 19.32
CA ARG A 70 -3.90 -6.24 20.65
C ARG A 70 -2.62 -5.71 21.28
N GLU A 71 -1.46 -6.28 20.96
CA GLU A 71 -0.14 -5.87 21.46
C GLU A 71 0.41 -4.60 20.77
N THR A 72 -0.08 -4.30 19.56
CA THR A 72 0.40 -3.15 18.78
C THR A 72 -0.54 -1.96 18.82
N VAL A 73 -1.76 -2.09 19.37
CA VAL A 73 -2.69 -0.96 19.54
C VAL A 73 -1.98 0.20 20.28
N GLY A 74 -2.08 1.41 19.71
CA GLY A 74 -1.43 2.62 20.23
C GLY A 74 -0.03 2.89 19.69
N LYS A 75 0.68 1.89 19.13
CA LYS A 75 1.99 2.10 18.48
C LYS A 75 1.82 2.81 17.14
N CYS A 76 2.83 3.55 16.69
CA CYS A 76 2.84 4.06 15.31
C CYS A 76 2.85 2.87 14.34
N LYS A 77 2.09 2.96 13.24
CA LYS A 77 2.01 1.88 12.26
C LYS A 77 3.36 1.55 11.64
N VAL A 78 4.15 2.57 11.32
CA VAL A 78 5.49 2.39 10.75
C VAL A 78 6.44 1.68 11.71
N ASP A 79 6.37 1.95 13.02
CA ASP A 79 7.19 1.27 14.03
C ASP A 79 6.78 -0.20 14.18
N ALA A 80 5.48 -0.48 14.15
CA ALA A 80 4.97 -1.85 14.19
C ALA A 80 5.37 -2.64 12.93
N ALA A 81 5.38 -1.98 11.76
CA ALA A 81 5.83 -2.55 10.51
C ALA A 81 7.34 -2.85 10.53
N GLU A 82 8.17 -1.91 10.96
CA GLU A 82 9.62 -2.11 11.10
C GLU A 82 9.94 -3.30 12.00
N ALA A 83 9.33 -3.34 13.19
CA ALA A 83 9.54 -4.45 14.12
C ALA A 83 9.19 -5.80 13.48
N ARG A 84 8.10 -5.85 12.70
CA ARG A 84 7.68 -7.05 12.00
C ARG A 84 8.64 -7.44 10.88
N ILE A 85 9.07 -6.48 10.05
CA ILE A 85 10.04 -6.71 8.97
C ILE A 85 11.33 -7.32 9.53
N ARG A 86 11.84 -6.80 10.63
CA ARG A 86 13.06 -7.30 11.28
C ARG A 86 12.97 -8.78 11.67
N THR A 87 11.77 -9.29 12.00
CA THR A 87 11.55 -10.71 12.29
C THR A 87 11.47 -11.59 11.03
N ILE A 88 11.24 -10.99 9.85
CA ILE A 88 11.09 -11.69 8.58
C ILE A 88 12.39 -11.63 7.77
N ASN A 89 12.89 -10.42 7.58
CA ASN A 89 14.10 -10.11 6.83
C ASN A 89 15.00 -9.17 7.65
N PRO A 90 15.85 -9.69 8.53
CA PRO A 90 16.69 -8.88 9.40
C PRO A 90 17.71 -8.02 8.65
N ASN A 91 18.01 -8.38 7.39
CA ASN A 91 18.94 -7.62 6.54
C ASN A 91 18.27 -6.48 5.75
N CYS A 92 16.94 -6.38 5.79
CA CYS A 92 16.22 -5.30 5.14
C CYS A 92 16.50 -3.96 5.86
N GLN A 93 16.95 -2.98 5.11
CA GLN A 93 17.08 -1.60 5.61
C GLN A 93 15.70 -0.96 5.65
N VAL A 94 15.25 -0.56 6.84
CA VAL A 94 13.93 0.05 7.00
C VAL A 94 14.12 1.49 7.45
N THR A 95 13.52 2.42 6.70
CA THR A 95 13.41 3.83 7.07
C THR A 95 11.94 4.16 7.34
N THR A 96 11.65 4.75 8.48
CA THR A 96 10.27 5.07 8.90
C THR A 96 10.03 6.57 8.90
N TYR A 97 8.93 7.00 8.28
CA TYR A 97 8.48 8.38 8.24
C TYR A 97 7.11 8.47 8.91
N LYS A 98 7.05 9.12 10.08
CA LYS A 98 5.80 9.34 10.86
C LYS A 98 5.12 10.61 10.35
N THR A 99 4.80 10.64 9.08
CA THR A 99 4.23 11.80 8.42
C THR A 99 3.14 11.40 7.45
N PHE A 100 2.25 12.35 7.19
CA PHE A 100 1.23 12.24 6.17
C PHE A 100 1.73 12.90 4.88
N PHE A 101 1.61 12.21 3.76
CA PHE A 101 2.00 12.78 2.49
C PHE A 101 0.92 13.73 1.96
N LEU A 102 1.29 15.00 1.76
CA LEU A 102 0.48 16.03 1.13
C LEU A 102 1.18 16.57 -0.11
N PRO A 103 0.42 16.99 -1.15
CA PRO A 103 0.98 17.74 -2.25
C PRO A 103 1.66 19.03 -1.74
N GLY A 104 2.87 19.32 -2.22
CA GLY A 104 3.71 20.42 -1.76
C GLY A 104 4.73 20.02 -0.68
N GLU A 105 4.68 18.81 -0.15
CA GLU A 105 5.62 18.29 0.83
C GLU A 105 6.58 17.24 0.23
N GLU A 106 6.64 17.17 -1.11
CA GLU A 106 7.47 16.21 -1.84
C GLU A 106 8.96 16.34 -1.48
N SER A 107 9.41 17.55 -1.10
CA SER A 107 10.80 17.80 -0.71
C SER A 107 11.26 17.07 0.54
N GLN A 108 10.34 16.50 1.33
CA GLN A 108 10.68 15.62 2.44
C GLN A 108 11.22 14.26 1.98
N PHE A 109 11.03 13.92 0.71
CA PHE A 109 11.38 12.63 0.14
C PHE A 109 12.25 12.82 -1.10
N ASP A 110 13.38 12.14 -1.15
CA ASP A 110 14.17 12.06 -2.37
C ASP A 110 13.68 10.87 -3.21
N PHE A 111 12.72 11.13 -4.09
CA PHE A 111 12.13 10.11 -4.95
C PHE A 111 13.16 9.43 -5.86
N THR A 112 14.28 10.10 -6.18
CA THR A 112 15.33 9.53 -7.06
C THR A 112 16.07 8.35 -6.43
N GLN A 113 15.93 8.15 -5.11
CA GLN A 113 16.53 7.02 -4.40
C GLN A 113 15.69 5.74 -4.46
N TYR A 114 14.44 5.82 -4.96
CA TYR A 114 13.54 4.68 -5.00
C TYR A 114 13.59 3.99 -6.37
N ASP A 115 13.66 2.67 -6.34
CA ASP A 115 13.48 1.84 -7.53
C ASP A 115 11.99 1.66 -7.86
N TYR A 116 11.12 1.83 -6.85
CA TYR A 116 9.67 1.74 -7.02
C TYR A 116 8.91 2.47 -5.91
N VAL A 117 7.76 3.05 -6.26
CA VAL A 117 6.83 3.69 -5.32
C VAL A 117 5.51 2.95 -5.30
N ILE A 118 4.97 2.71 -4.10
CA ILE A 118 3.65 2.10 -3.90
C ILE A 118 2.74 3.09 -3.19
N ASP A 119 1.67 3.44 -3.86
CA ASP A 119 0.62 4.29 -3.32
C ASP A 119 -0.52 3.45 -2.75
N ALA A 120 -0.56 3.33 -1.43
CA ALA A 120 -1.62 2.67 -0.67
C ALA A 120 -2.37 3.63 0.28
N ILE A 121 -2.25 4.95 0.06
CA ILE A 121 -2.99 5.96 0.83
C ILE A 121 -4.45 6.06 0.38
N ASP A 122 -5.30 6.65 1.20
CA ASP A 122 -6.75 6.74 0.96
C ASP A 122 -7.24 8.12 0.53
N THR A 123 -6.35 9.12 0.47
CA THR A 123 -6.71 10.50 0.08
C THR A 123 -6.41 10.77 -1.39
N VAL A 124 -7.40 11.32 -2.09
CA VAL A 124 -7.29 11.62 -3.52
C VAL A 124 -6.18 12.63 -3.82
N SER A 125 -6.06 13.69 -3.01
CA SER A 125 -5.02 14.71 -3.18
C SER A 125 -3.62 14.13 -3.00
N GLY A 126 -3.42 13.31 -1.97
CA GLY A 126 -2.14 12.63 -1.76
C GLY A 126 -1.80 11.67 -2.91
N LYS A 127 -2.78 10.87 -3.37
CA LYS A 127 -2.56 9.95 -4.51
C LYS A 127 -2.08 10.68 -5.76
N ILE A 128 -2.75 11.73 -6.18
CA ILE A 128 -2.32 12.46 -7.37
C ILE A 128 -0.97 13.15 -7.16
N GLY A 129 -0.68 13.66 -5.95
CA GLY A 129 0.62 14.22 -5.61
C GLY A 129 1.74 13.18 -5.73
N LEU A 130 1.55 11.96 -5.19
CA LEU A 130 2.52 10.86 -5.33
C LEU A 130 2.77 10.49 -6.79
N VAL A 131 1.71 10.39 -7.58
CA VAL A 131 1.83 10.09 -9.02
C VAL A 131 2.66 11.15 -9.74
N LEU A 132 2.44 12.42 -9.44
CA LEU A 132 3.18 13.51 -10.05
C LEU A 132 4.64 13.56 -9.60
N ALA A 133 4.91 13.34 -8.30
CA ALA A 133 6.27 13.29 -7.76
C ALA A 133 7.06 12.11 -8.35
N ALA A 134 6.47 10.93 -8.42
CA ALA A 134 7.10 9.77 -9.04
C ALA A 134 7.37 9.99 -10.54
N LYS A 135 6.41 10.59 -11.27
CA LYS A 135 6.60 10.95 -12.69
C LYS A 135 7.74 11.94 -12.87
N GLN A 136 7.81 12.98 -12.04
CA GLN A 136 8.88 13.98 -12.10
C GLN A 136 10.26 13.37 -11.85
N ALA A 137 10.34 12.41 -10.94
CA ALA A 137 11.58 11.68 -10.64
C ALA A 137 11.86 10.51 -11.61
N SER A 138 10.97 10.24 -12.56
CA SER A 138 11.04 9.08 -13.47
C SER A 138 11.10 7.73 -12.74
N VAL A 139 10.43 7.62 -11.60
CA VAL A 139 10.35 6.39 -10.79
C VAL A 139 9.01 5.68 -11.07
N PRO A 140 9.02 4.37 -11.30
CA PRO A 140 7.79 3.61 -11.49
C PRO A 140 6.92 3.64 -10.23
N ILE A 141 5.61 3.71 -10.44
CA ILE A 141 4.61 3.75 -9.37
C ILE A 141 3.43 2.83 -9.67
N ILE A 142 2.95 2.12 -8.64
CA ILE A 142 1.67 1.42 -8.65
C ILE A 142 0.74 2.01 -7.60
N SER A 143 -0.52 2.25 -7.97
CA SER A 143 -1.50 2.85 -7.06
C SER A 143 -2.65 1.89 -6.79
N ALA A 144 -2.91 1.63 -5.51
CA ALA A 144 -4.07 0.85 -5.08
C ALA A 144 -5.33 1.71 -5.11
N MET A 145 -6.35 1.26 -5.83
CA MET A 145 -7.65 1.93 -5.86
C MET A 145 -8.53 1.49 -4.68
N GLY A 146 -9.82 1.82 -4.70
CA GLY A 146 -10.72 1.59 -3.57
C GLY A 146 -10.90 0.11 -3.20
N ALA A 147 -10.49 -0.26 -1.99
CA ALA A 147 -10.66 -1.60 -1.41
C ALA A 147 -11.77 -1.67 -0.34
N GLY A 148 -12.38 -0.55 0.02
CA GLY A 148 -13.48 -0.51 0.98
C GLY A 148 -14.84 -0.88 0.38
N ASN A 149 -15.76 -1.35 1.25
CA ASN A 149 -17.13 -1.71 0.88
C ASN A 149 -17.22 -2.80 -0.20
N LYS A 150 -16.35 -3.81 -0.10
CA LYS A 150 -16.25 -4.94 -1.03
C LYS A 150 -16.09 -6.25 -0.28
N VAL A 151 -16.50 -7.33 -0.92
CA VAL A 151 -16.43 -8.70 -0.37
C VAL A 151 -15.85 -9.72 -1.34
N ASP A 152 -15.65 -9.36 -2.62
CA ASP A 152 -15.05 -10.27 -3.59
C ASP A 152 -13.57 -9.92 -3.83
N PRO A 153 -12.63 -10.66 -3.22
CA PRO A 153 -11.21 -10.46 -3.44
C PRO A 153 -10.74 -10.90 -4.84
N THR A 154 -11.54 -11.72 -5.55
CA THR A 154 -11.21 -12.21 -6.89
C THR A 154 -11.54 -11.21 -8.00
N ALA A 155 -12.31 -10.17 -7.69
CA ALA A 155 -12.68 -9.12 -8.62
C ALA A 155 -11.56 -8.07 -8.83
N PHE A 156 -10.41 -8.20 -8.14
CA PHE A 156 -9.29 -7.28 -8.32
C PHE A 156 -8.46 -7.62 -9.56
N ARG A 157 -8.03 -6.57 -10.24
CA ARG A 157 -7.23 -6.63 -11.46
C ARG A 157 -6.13 -5.57 -11.45
N VAL A 158 -5.08 -5.85 -12.19
CA VAL A 158 -4.04 -4.88 -12.55
C VAL A 158 -4.35 -4.36 -13.95
N ALA A 159 -4.31 -3.04 -14.13
CA ALA A 159 -4.53 -2.40 -15.41
C ALA A 159 -3.89 -1.00 -15.44
N ASP A 160 -3.85 -0.37 -16.60
CA ASP A 160 -3.66 1.07 -16.67
C ASP A 160 -4.90 1.80 -16.15
N ILE A 161 -4.71 2.96 -15.53
CA ILE A 161 -5.81 3.78 -14.98
C ILE A 161 -6.89 4.07 -16.04
N TYR A 162 -6.51 4.19 -17.30
CA TYR A 162 -7.41 4.50 -18.39
C TYR A 162 -8.27 3.31 -18.86
N GLU A 163 -7.85 2.09 -18.52
CA GLU A 163 -8.59 0.85 -18.80
C GLU A 163 -9.52 0.43 -17.65
N THR A 164 -9.50 1.18 -16.55
CA THR A 164 -10.32 0.85 -15.38
C THR A 164 -11.80 1.14 -15.61
N SER A 165 -12.65 0.33 -14.98
CA SER A 165 -14.11 0.47 -15.00
C SER A 165 -14.67 0.39 -13.57
N VAL A 166 -15.96 0.68 -13.38
CA VAL A 166 -16.74 0.45 -12.16
C VAL A 166 -16.24 1.24 -10.92
N CYS A 167 -14.96 1.15 -10.56
CA CYS A 167 -14.42 1.71 -9.33
C CYS A 167 -14.56 3.26 -9.25
N PRO A 168 -15.27 3.81 -8.23
CA PRO A 168 -15.47 5.26 -8.09
C PRO A 168 -14.17 6.03 -7.90
N LEU A 169 -13.22 5.49 -7.10
CA LEU A 169 -11.92 6.13 -6.88
C LEU A 169 -11.10 6.17 -8.17
N ALA A 170 -11.06 5.07 -8.94
CA ALA A 170 -10.37 5.04 -10.23
C ALA A 170 -10.94 6.07 -11.21
N ARG A 171 -12.27 6.27 -11.21
CA ARG A 171 -12.92 7.31 -12.03
C ARG A 171 -12.40 8.71 -11.69
N VAL A 172 -12.25 9.02 -10.41
CA VAL A 172 -11.73 10.32 -9.94
C VAL A 172 -10.25 10.45 -10.31
N MET A 173 -9.45 9.44 -10.04
CA MET A 173 -8.01 9.43 -10.35
C MET A 173 -7.75 9.56 -11.85
N ARG A 174 -8.49 8.86 -12.70
CA ARG A 174 -8.40 8.95 -14.16
C ARG A 174 -8.63 10.37 -14.67
N ARG A 175 -9.62 11.10 -14.10
CA ARG A 175 -9.87 12.49 -14.43
C ARG A 175 -8.72 13.40 -14.01
N LEU A 176 -8.16 13.17 -12.82
CA LEU A 176 -7.03 13.96 -12.32
C LEU A 176 -5.75 13.65 -13.09
N CYS A 177 -5.49 12.40 -13.45
CA CYS A 177 -4.37 12.01 -14.30
C CYS A 177 -4.42 12.74 -15.65
N ARG A 178 -5.58 12.73 -16.34
CA ARG A 178 -5.77 13.48 -17.59
C ARG A 178 -5.49 14.98 -17.43
N LYS A 179 -6.05 15.59 -16.38
CA LYS A 179 -5.88 17.03 -16.11
C LYS A 179 -4.41 17.41 -15.91
N ASN A 180 -3.60 16.50 -15.36
CA ASN A 180 -2.19 16.74 -15.03
C ASN A 180 -1.21 16.11 -16.05
N GLY A 181 -1.68 15.66 -17.22
CA GLY A 181 -0.84 15.11 -18.29
C GLY A 181 -0.14 13.81 -17.91
N VAL A 182 -0.72 13.00 -17.03
CA VAL A 182 -0.24 11.64 -16.72
C VAL A 182 -0.77 10.71 -17.79
N GLU A 183 0.11 10.15 -18.61
CA GLU A 183 -0.26 9.29 -19.73
C GLU A 183 -0.55 7.85 -19.31
N HIS A 184 0.18 7.35 -18.33
CA HIS A 184 0.09 5.98 -17.82
C HIS A 184 0.16 5.95 -16.29
N LEU A 185 -0.62 5.08 -15.69
CA LEU A 185 -0.53 4.77 -14.26
C LEU A 185 -0.98 3.33 -14.04
N LYS A 186 -0.07 2.46 -13.61
CA LYS A 186 -0.41 1.10 -13.18
C LYS A 186 -1.23 1.15 -11.90
N VAL A 187 -2.36 0.45 -11.88
CA VAL A 187 -3.25 0.42 -10.71
C VAL A 187 -3.73 -0.99 -10.40
N VAL A 188 -4.00 -1.23 -9.10
CA VAL A 188 -4.79 -2.38 -8.65
C VAL A 188 -6.19 -1.87 -8.35
N TYR A 189 -7.19 -2.35 -9.05
CA TYR A 189 -8.59 -1.91 -8.90
C TYR A 189 -9.55 -3.09 -8.91
N SER A 190 -10.77 -2.89 -8.41
CA SER A 190 -11.82 -3.93 -8.40
C SER A 190 -12.89 -3.62 -9.43
N CYS A 191 -13.35 -4.67 -10.11
CA CYS A 191 -14.54 -4.65 -10.96
C CYS A 191 -15.84 -4.85 -10.17
N GLU A 192 -15.78 -5.06 -8.86
CA GLU A 192 -16.94 -5.14 -7.97
C GLU A 192 -17.51 -3.75 -7.68
N LEU A 193 -18.83 -3.60 -7.76
CA LEU A 193 -19.53 -2.40 -7.28
C LEU A 193 -19.45 -2.34 -5.76
N PRO A 194 -19.07 -1.17 -5.17
CA PRO A 194 -19.06 -1.04 -3.72
C PRO A 194 -20.46 -1.30 -3.12
N ILE A 195 -20.51 -2.10 -2.07
CA ILE A 195 -21.71 -2.36 -1.30
C ILE A 195 -22.05 -1.10 -0.46
N ARG A 196 -23.31 -0.77 -0.35
CA ARG A 196 -23.74 0.27 0.59
C ARG A 196 -23.55 -0.22 2.02
N PRO A 197 -22.73 0.46 2.86
CA PRO A 197 -22.55 0.06 4.25
C PRO A 197 -23.88 0.07 5.01
N VAL A 198 -24.03 -0.86 5.95
CA VAL A 198 -25.12 -0.82 6.94
C VAL A 198 -24.75 0.25 7.96
N GLU A 199 -25.57 1.28 8.08
CA GLU A 199 -25.38 2.32 9.08
C GLU A 199 -25.85 1.82 10.45
N ASP A 200 -24.92 1.71 11.39
CA ASP A 200 -25.20 1.40 12.79
C ASP A 200 -24.52 2.43 13.70
N ALA A 201 -25.33 3.27 14.31
CA ALA A 201 -24.85 4.34 15.18
C ALA A 201 -24.10 3.81 16.41
N ALA A 202 -24.41 2.60 16.88
CA ALA A 202 -23.79 2.00 18.06
C ALA A 202 -22.35 1.56 17.84
N ILE A 203 -21.98 1.21 16.60
CA ILE A 203 -20.62 0.76 16.24
C ILE A 203 -19.86 1.77 15.38
N SER A 204 -20.44 2.94 15.13
CA SER A 204 -19.82 3.98 14.31
C SER A 204 -18.70 4.70 15.05
N CYS A 205 -17.50 4.74 14.49
CA CYS A 205 -16.42 5.56 15.01
C CYS A 205 -16.75 7.07 15.02
N ARG A 206 -17.79 7.52 14.31
CA ARG A 206 -18.26 8.91 14.38
C ARG A 206 -18.81 9.26 15.76
N ASN A 207 -19.54 8.33 16.37
CA ASN A 207 -20.20 8.53 17.66
C ASN A 207 -19.35 8.04 18.84
N HIS A 208 -18.55 7.01 18.62
CA HIS A 208 -17.75 6.34 19.64
C HIS A 208 -16.31 6.17 19.18
N CYS A 209 -15.56 7.28 19.10
CA CYS A 209 -14.17 7.25 18.69
C CYS A 209 -13.27 6.62 19.78
N ILE A 210 -12.60 5.53 19.42
CA ILE A 210 -11.63 4.82 20.28
C ILE A 210 -10.21 4.94 19.74
N CYS A 211 -9.92 6.02 18.97
CA CYS A 211 -8.58 6.27 18.47
C CYS A 211 -7.60 6.47 19.64
N PRO A 212 -6.38 5.92 19.54
CA PRO A 212 -5.36 6.11 20.57
C PRO A 212 -5.03 7.59 20.80
N PRO A 213 -4.63 7.98 22.02
CA PRO A 213 -4.14 9.34 22.28
C PRO A 213 -2.98 9.72 21.35
N GLY A 214 -2.95 10.97 20.88
CA GLY A 214 -1.93 11.46 19.95
C GLY A 214 -2.15 11.08 18.48
N THR A 215 -3.32 10.56 18.12
CA THR A 215 -3.72 10.39 16.72
C THR A 215 -4.00 11.75 16.11
N ALA A 216 -3.22 12.15 15.11
CA ALA A 216 -3.31 13.48 14.48
C ALA A 216 -4.62 13.67 13.70
N ARG A 217 -5.10 12.60 13.04
CA ARG A 217 -6.34 12.60 12.25
C ARG A 217 -7.32 11.57 12.78
N LYS A 218 -8.48 12.04 13.23
CA LYS A 218 -9.51 11.17 13.80
C LYS A 218 -10.42 10.59 12.72
N CYS A 219 -10.99 9.42 12.98
CA CYS A 219 -12.02 8.84 12.10
C CYS A 219 -13.22 9.78 11.92
N THR A 220 -13.52 10.63 12.90
CA THR A 220 -14.59 11.64 12.88
C THR A 220 -14.40 12.71 11.81
N ASP A 221 -13.16 12.96 11.38
CA ASP A 221 -12.82 13.99 10.38
C ASP A 221 -13.04 13.48 8.96
N ARG A 222 -13.28 12.19 8.79
CA ARG A 222 -13.54 11.57 7.49
C ARG A 222 -15.00 11.74 7.08
N ARG A 223 -15.22 12.08 5.81
CA ARG A 223 -16.57 12.17 5.24
C ARG A 223 -17.34 10.85 5.35
N ASP A 224 -16.66 9.73 5.06
CA ASP A 224 -17.21 8.39 5.11
C ASP A 224 -16.20 7.42 5.74
N ILE A 225 -16.71 6.49 6.55
CA ILE A 225 -15.92 5.40 7.12
C ILE A 225 -16.32 4.13 6.37
N PRO A 226 -15.53 3.67 5.40
CA PRO A 226 -15.89 2.51 4.61
C PRO A 226 -15.83 1.23 5.46
N GLY A 227 -16.79 0.32 5.22
CA GLY A 227 -16.68 -1.05 5.70
C GLY A 227 -15.48 -1.76 5.08
N SER A 228 -14.90 -2.72 5.79
CA SER A 228 -13.77 -3.49 5.28
C SER A 228 -13.70 -4.87 5.94
N THR A 229 -13.15 -5.83 5.22
CA THR A 229 -12.93 -7.22 5.64
C THR A 229 -11.44 -7.53 5.70
N ALA A 230 -11.05 -8.66 6.28
CA ALA A 230 -9.66 -9.07 6.37
C ALA A 230 -9.07 -9.43 5.00
N PHE A 231 -9.88 -10.02 4.13
CA PHE A 231 -9.42 -10.67 2.89
C PHE A 231 -9.45 -9.77 1.64
N VAL A 232 -10.15 -8.65 1.65
CA VAL A 232 -10.20 -7.74 0.48
C VAL A 232 -8.97 -6.85 0.40
N PRO A 233 -8.66 -5.98 1.38
CA PRO A 233 -7.49 -5.12 1.28
C PRO A 233 -6.17 -5.90 1.30
N SER A 234 -6.13 -7.07 1.95
CA SER A 234 -4.96 -7.93 1.96
C SER A 234 -4.59 -8.43 0.57
N VAL A 235 -5.57 -8.89 -0.21
CA VAL A 235 -5.35 -9.35 -1.59
C VAL A 235 -4.87 -8.21 -2.47
N VAL A 236 -5.41 -6.99 -2.32
CA VAL A 236 -4.92 -5.81 -3.05
C VAL A 236 -3.43 -5.56 -2.76
N GLY A 237 -3.04 -5.62 -1.49
CA GLY A 237 -1.64 -5.43 -1.08
C GLY A 237 -0.71 -6.50 -1.64
N LEU A 238 -1.14 -7.77 -1.62
CA LEU A 238 -0.37 -8.88 -2.19
C LEU A 238 -0.23 -8.79 -3.70
N ILE A 239 -1.29 -8.39 -4.42
CA ILE A 239 -1.24 -8.14 -5.87
C ILE A 239 -0.26 -7.01 -6.16
N ALA A 240 -0.36 -5.88 -5.46
CA ALA A 240 0.54 -4.74 -5.67
C ALA A 240 2.01 -5.12 -5.47
N ALA A 241 2.32 -5.85 -4.39
CA ALA A 241 3.68 -6.35 -4.15
C ALA A 241 4.16 -7.31 -5.24
N GLY A 242 3.29 -8.22 -5.69
CA GLY A 242 3.61 -9.16 -6.78
C GLY A 242 3.94 -8.45 -8.09
N GLU A 243 3.20 -7.39 -8.44
CA GLU A 243 3.49 -6.56 -9.61
C GLU A 243 4.83 -5.85 -9.49
N VAL A 244 5.10 -5.23 -8.32
CA VAL A 244 6.39 -4.56 -8.08
C VAL A 244 7.57 -5.53 -8.20
N ILE A 245 7.44 -6.74 -7.64
CA ILE A 245 8.48 -7.77 -7.75
C ILE A 245 8.71 -8.16 -9.21
N LYS A 246 7.65 -8.38 -9.99
CA LYS A 246 7.77 -8.71 -11.42
C LYS A 246 8.41 -7.57 -12.22
N ASP A 247 8.00 -6.33 -11.97
CA ASP A 247 8.56 -5.17 -12.67
C ASP A 247 10.06 -4.99 -12.34
N LEU A 248 10.44 -5.05 -11.06
CA LEU A 248 11.83 -4.90 -10.63
C LEU A 248 12.74 -6.00 -11.20
N THR A 249 12.22 -7.22 -11.29
CA THR A 249 13.01 -8.37 -11.76
C THR A 249 12.88 -8.64 -13.25
N HIS A 250 12.11 -7.83 -13.98
CA HIS A 250 11.76 -8.05 -15.39
C HIS A 250 11.29 -9.49 -15.66
N PHE A 251 10.49 -10.00 -14.70
CA PHE A 251 10.05 -11.40 -14.74
C PHE A 251 9.05 -11.62 -15.86
N ASP A 252 9.44 -12.40 -16.87
CA ASP A 252 8.55 -12.93 -17.89
C ASP A 252 8.44 -14.47 -17.76
N ARG A 253 7.23 -14.98 -17.98
CA ARG A 253 6.99 -16.43 -17.99
C ARG A 253 7.50 -17.09 -19.26
N GLU A 254 7.57 -16.34 -20.36
CA GLU A 254 7.95 -16.87 -21.68
C GLU A 254 9.47 -17.09 -21.78
N ASP A 255 10.25 -16.50 -20.85
CA ASP A 255 11.69 -16.65 -20.78
C ASP A 255 12.16 -17.92 -20.01
N ARG A 256 11.22 -18.86 -19.68
CA ARG A 256 11.52 -20.05 -18.83
C ARG A 256 11.05 -21.35 -19.45
#